data_11aa004e02dacecb3a08e5d0b9ad4211
#
_entry.id   11aa004e02dacecb3a08e5d0b9ad4211
#
_cell.length_a   1.000
_cell.length_b   1.000
_cell.length_c   1.000
_cell.angle_alpha   90.00
_cell.angle_beta   90.00
_cell.angle_gamma   90.00
#
_symmetry.space_group_name_H-M   'P 1'
#
loop_
_entity.id
_entity.type
_entity.pdbx_description
1 polymer ?
#
loop_
_entity_poly.entity_id
_entity_poly.type
_entity_poly.pdbx_seq_one_letter_code
_entity_poly.pdbx_strand_id
1 'polypeptide(L)'
;MKFKEFLIQESKDRHAVLAFGRLQPPTTGHEVLVNKVKELAKQHNAEHHIVLSHSNDPKQNPLTAQQKVKHAKRFFPGTNITTSDKEHPNFLTQAAKLHKSGVTHLHMVAGSDRIPEYKKVLKKYNGTHEGALFNFKKIEVHSAGDRDPDAEGTTGMSGSIMRAHAAAGKFKEFRKGVPGHVSDAHAKELYHDLRKGMNLKEDINETFTEVLSEGVHDQGIFKAVFLAGGPGSGKDYVLSNTLEGQGLVEINSDKALEFLMDKKGLDKTMPATEKDKRDIS
;
A
#
# COMPACT_ATOMS: atom_id res chain seq x y z
N MET A 1 42.35 42.85 -13.04
CA MET A 1 41.61 42.18 -14.11
C MET A 1 41.31 40.72 -13.72
N LYS A 2 40.73 40.44 -12.54
CA LYS A 2 40.43 39.06 -12.08
C LYS A 2 39.10 38.91 -11.33
N PHE A 3 38.25 39.95 -11.32
CA PHE A 3 36.99 39.93 -10.55
C PHE A 3 35.74 39.70 -11.45
N LYS A 4 35.88 39.77 -12.79
CA LYS A 4 34.76 39.50 -13.72
C LYS A 4 34.66 38.06 -14.19
N GLU A 5 35.67 37.22 -13.99
CA GLU A 5 35.65 35.82 -14.39
C GLU A 5 34.96 34.92 -13.37
N PHE A 6 34.72 35.41 -12.14
CA PHE A 6 34.10 34.64 -11.07
C PHE A 6 32.55 34.68 -11.07
N LEU A 7 31.94 35.48 -11.95
CA LEU A 7 30.48 35.69 -12.00
C LEU A 7 29.79 35.06 -13.21
N ILE A 8 30.52 34.36 -14.07
CA ILE A 8 29.93 33.50 -15.09
C ILE A 8 30.22 32.04 -14.73
N GLN A 9 29.81 31.64 -13.55
CA GLN A 9 29.48 30.25 -13.36
C GLN A 9 28.13 30.09 -14.08
N GLU A 10 28.18 29.74 -15.38
CA GLU A 10 27.00 29.28 -16.11
C GLU A 10 26.28 28.29 -15.21
N SER A 11 25.08 28.63 -14.79
CA SER A 11 24.29 27.76 -13.97
C SER A 11 24.09 26.47 -14.77
N LYS A 12 24.91 25.46 -14.43
CA LYS A 12 24.91 24.15 -15.09
C LYS A 12 23.45 23.69 -15.17
N ASP A 13 22.98 23.38 -16.36
CA ASP A 13 21.59 22.96 -16.54
C ASP A 13 21.30 21.77 -15.62
N ARG A 14 20.35 21.97 -14.73
CA ARG A 14 19.90 20.93 -13.79
C ARG A 14 18.58 20.38 -14.26
N HIS A 15 18.57 19.09 -14.54
CA HIS A 15 17.40 18.36 -15.01
C HIS A 15 16.76 17.61 -13.87
N ALA A 16 15.42 17.57 -13.85
CA ALA A 16 14.65 16.70 -12.98
C ALA A 16 13.53 15.98 -13.75
N VAL A 17 13.29 14.74 -13.42
CA VAL A 17 12.17 13.95 -13.92
C VAL A 17 11.13 13.85 -12.81
N LEU A 18 9.90 14.27 -13.09
CA LEU A 18 8.79 14.27 -12.14
C LEU A 18 7.64 13.38 -12.66
N ALA A 19 7.17 12.48 -11.84
CA ALA A 19 5.88 11.82 -12.01
C ALA A 19 5.01 12.07 -10.79
N PHE A 20 3.72 12.35 -11.01
CA PHE A 20 2.75 12.57 -9.94
C PHE A 20 1.54 11.67 -10.12
N GLY A 21 1.16 10.95 -9.07
CA GLY A 21 0.05 10.02 -9.16
C GLY A 21 -0.54 9.61 -7.82
N ARG A 22 -1.58 8.78 -7.86
CA ARG A 22 -2.24 8.25 -6.65
C ARG A 22 -1.66 6.92 -6.19
N LEU A 23 -1.37 6.00 -7.11
CA LEU A 23 -0.92 4.62 -6.85
C LEU A 23 -1.73 3.96 -5.70
N GLN A 24 -3.03 3.80 -5.91
CA GLN A 24 -3.98 3.31 -4.91
C GLN A 24 -4.68 2.01 -5.34
N PRO A 25 -4.03 0.88 -5.14
CA PRO A 25 -2.64 0.66 -4.71
C PRO A 25 -1.64 0.81 -5.87
N PRO A 26 -0.32 0.71 -5.60
CA PRO A 26 0.66 0.42 -6.64
C PRO A 26 0.32 -0.93 -7.30
N THR A 27 0.58 -1.06 -8.60
CA THR A 27 0.30 -2.27 -9.40
C THR A 27 1.41 -2.50 -10.40
N THR A 28 1.48 -3.71 -10.97
CA THR A 28 2.36 -4.02 -12.10
C THR A 28 2.16 -3.06 -13.27
N GLY A 29 0.93 -2.60 -13.53
CA GLY A 29 0.64 -1.60 -14.58
C GLY A 29 1.29 -0.23 -14.38
N HIS A 30 1.78 0.09 -13.18
CA HIS A 30 2.54 1.32 -12.94
C HIS A 30 4.04 1.17 -13.27
N GLU A 31 4.51 -0.04 -13.54
CA GLU A 31 5.92 -0.30 -13.84
C GLU A 31 6.37 0.45 -15.11
N VAL A 32 5.51 0.55 -16.11
CA VAL A 32 5.81 1.28 -17.36
C VAL A 32 6.13 2.75 -17.07
N LEU A 33 5.34 3.40 -16.21
CA LEU A 33 5.59 4.78 -15.78
C LEU A 33 6.91 4.91 -15.01
N VAL A 34 7.16 3.99 -14.08
CA VAL A 34 8.39 4.00 -13.26
C VAL A 34 9.62 3.77 -14.13
N ASN A 35 9.56 2.86 -15.08
CA ASN A 35 10.65 2.57 -16.01
C ASN A 35 10.93 3.77 -16.92
N LYS A 36 9.88 4.47 -17.41
CA LYS A 36 10.05 5.70 -18.19
C LYS A 36 10.71 6.81 -17.39
N VAL A 37 10.35 6.96 -16.11
CA VAL A 37 11.01 7.91 -15.20
C VAL A 37 12.50 7.59 -15.05
N LYS A 38 12.86 6.31 -14.82
CA LYS A 38 14.26 5.88 -14.70
C LYS A 38 15.05 6.07 -16.00
N GLU A 39 14.44 5.73 -17.13
CA GLU A 39 15.03 5.92 -18.46
C GLU A 39 15.42 7.39 -18.70
N LEU A 40 14.45 8.31 -18.52
CA LEU A 40 14.69 9.73 -18.71
C LEU A 40 15.70 10.29 -17.70
N ALA A 41 15.65 9.84 -16.45
CA ALA A 41 16.62 10.25 -15.45
C ALA A 41 18.05 9.85 -15.85
N LYS A 42 18.23 8.65 -16.38
CA LYS A 42 19.52 8.19 -16.90
C LYS A 42 19.94 8.96 -18.15
N GLN A 43 19.01 9.18 -19.09
CA GLN A 43 19.27 9.88 -20.36
C GLN A 43 19.75 11.31 -20.14
N HIS A 44 19.16 12.03 -19.19
CA HIS A 44 19.44 13.43 -18.91
C HIS A 44 20.37 13.67 -17.72
N ASN A 45 20.93 12.59 -17.13
CA ASN A 45 21.66 12.67 -15.87
C ASN A 45 20.90 13.49 -14.81
N ALA A 46 19.62 13.21 -14.67
CA ALA A 46 18.66 13.97 -13.91
C ALA A 46 18.31 13.29 -12.58
N GLU A 47 18.01 14.08 -11.57
CA GLU A 47 17.30 13.57 -10.40
C GLU A 47 15.88 13.15 -10.78
N HIS A 48 15.32 12.14 -10.11
CA HIS A 48 13.97 11.71 -10.40
C HIS A 48 13.11 11.66 -9.14
N HIS A 49 11.84 12.03 -9.30
CA HIS A 49 10.87 12.13 -8.22
C HIS A 49 9.55 11.50 -8.66
N ILE A 50 9.13 10.46 -7.96
CA ILE A 50 7.77 9.92 -8.07
C ILE A 50 7.02 10.36 -6.81
N VAL A 51 6.11 11.32 -6.97
CA VAL A 51 5.38 11.91 -5.85
C VAL A 51 3.95 11.38 -5.83
N LEU A 52 3.58 10.75 -4.73
CA LEU A 52 2.25 10.20 -4.52
C LEU A 52 1.36 11.22 -3.82
N SER A 53 0.12 11.36 -4.25
CA SER A 53 -0.83 12.25 -3.58
C SER A 53 -1.05 11.84 -2.12
N HIS A 54 -1.19 12.79 -1.22
CA HIS A 54 -1.47 12.53 0.20
C HIS A 54 -2.97 12.26 0.48
N SER A 55 -3.83 12.28 -0.56
CA SER A 55 -5.26 12.00 -0.42
C SER A 55 -5.51 10.62 0.19
N ASN A 56 -6.45 10.57 1.12
CA ASN A 56 -6.89 9.34 1.78
C ASN A 56 -8.41 9.39 1.94
N ASP A 57 -9.10 8.39 1.40
CA ASP A 57 -10.54 8.17 1.53
C ASP A 57 -10.89 6.70 1.28
N PRO A 58 -11.94 6.16 1.89
CA PRO A 58 -12.26 4.74 1.80
C PRO A 58 -12.61 4.23 0.39
N LYS A 59 -13.08 5.10 -0.51
CA LYS A 59 -13.58 4.68 -1.84
C LYS A 59 -12.47 4.60 -2.88
N GLN A 60 -11.69 5.68 -3.03
CA GLN A 60 -10.71 5.80 -4.11
C GLN A 60 -9.27 5.77 -3.62
N ASN A 61 -9.02 6.17 -2.38
CA ASN A 61 -7.69 6.32 -1.81
C ASN A 61 -7.58 5.66 -0.43
N PRO A 62 -7.82 4.33 -0.30
CA PRO A 62 -7.89 3.64 0.98
C PRO A 62 -6.55 3.59 1.73
N LEU A 63 -5.43 3.63 1.04
CA LEU A 63 -4.11 3.64 1.69
C LEU A 63 -3.74 5.04 2.19
N THR A 64 -3.21 5.11 3.39
CA THR A 64 -2.59 6.33 3.93
C THR A 64 -1.34 6.71 3.13
N ALA A 65 -0.86 7.94 3.27
CA ALA A 65 0.34 8.42 2.60
C ALA A 65 1.57 7.53 2.90
N GLN A 66 1.75 7.13 4.15
CA GLN A 66 2.85 6.26 4.57
C GLN A 66 2.74 4.85 3.97
N GLN A 67 1.54 4.25 3.98
CA GLN A 67 1.31 2.94 3.38
C GLN A 67 1.59 2.94 1.88
N LYS A 68 1.15 3.99 1.14
CA LYS A 68 1.46 4.14 -0.28
C LYS A 68 2.96 4.09 -0.56
N VAL A 69 3.73 4.91 0.16
CA VAL A 69 5.19 4.95 -0.03
C VAL A 69 5.83 3.63 0.33
N LYS A 70 5.42 3.01 1.44
CA LYS A 70 5.92 1.71 1.90
C LYS A 70 5.74 0.64 0.82
N HIS A 71 4.52 0.49 0.31
CA HIS A 71 4.23 -0.51 -0.71
C HIS A 71 4.85 -0.17 -2.07
N ALA A 72 4.80 1.10 -2.50
CA ALA A 72 5.39 1.53 -3.76
C ALA A 72 6.92 1.33 -3.79
N LYS A 73 7.63 1.56 -2.69
CA LYS A 73 9.08 1.29 -2.60
C LYS A 73 9.41 -0.20 -2.69
N ARG A 74 8.53 -1.08 -2.21
CA ARG A 74 8.68 -2.54 -2.37
C ARG A 74 8.42 -2.98 -3.81
N PHE A 75 7.44 -2.35 -4.48
CA PHE A 75 7.10 -2.65 -5.87
C PHE A 75 8.18 -2.16 -6.84
N PHE A 76 8.77 -1.01 -6.53
CA PHE A 76 9.69 -0.30 -7.41
C PHE A 76 10.99 0.04 -6.68
N PRO A 77 11.84 -0.95 -6.36
CA PRO A 77 13.07 -0.71 -5.63
C PRO A 77 14.02 0.20 -6.42
N GLY A 78 14.84 0.97 -5.68
CA GLY A 78 15.80 1.90 -6.27
C GLY A 78 15.17 3.15 -6.90
N THR A 79 13.91 3.49 -6.55
CA THR A 79 13.22 4.70 -6.99
C THR A 79 13.04 5.70 -5.84
N ASN A 80 13.20 6.99 -6.14
CA ASN A 80 12.88 8.05 -5.20
C ASN A 80 11.36 8.29 -5.18
N ILE A 81 10.67 7.64 -4.24
CA ILE A 81 9.22 7.73 -4.06
C ILE A 81 8.91 8.43 -2.75
N THR A 82 8.13 9.50 -2.83
CA THR A 82 7.69 10.32 -1.70
C THR A 82 6.20 10.62 -1.79
N THR A 83 5.65 11.29 -0.78
CA THR A 83 4.27 11.82 -0.84
C THR A 83 4.28 13.33 -1.02
N SER A 84 3.20 13.85 -1.60
CA SER A 84 2.87 15.26 -1.50
C SER A 84 2.50 15.63 -0.06
N ASP A 85 2.58 16.91 0.23
CA ASP A 85 2.21 17.51 1.50
C ASP A 85 1.12 18.60 1.30
N LYS A 86 0.73 19.27 2.38
CA LYS A 86 -0.29 20.32 2.33
C LYS A 86 0.18 21.57 1.57
N GLU A 87 1.47 21.87 1.58
CA GLU A 87 2.05 23.01 0.86
C GLU A 87 2.22 22.71 -0.63
N HIS A 88 2.53 21.46 -0.95
CA HIS A 88 2.76 21.02 -2.32
C HIS A 88 1.82 19.82 -2.68
N PRO A 89 0.50 20.05 -2.75
CA PRO A 89 -0.49 18.98 -2.86
C PRO A 89 -0.62 18.35 -4.25
N ASN A 90 -0.11 18.99 -5.29
CA ASN A 90 -0.30 18.58 -6.68
C ASN A 90 0.98 18.72 -7.51
N PHE A 91 0.94 18.27 -8.76
CA PHE A 91 2.10 18.27 -9.64
C PHE A 91 2.65 19.67 -9.95
N LEU A 92 1.80 20.70 -9.97
CA LEU A 92 2.26 22.08 -10.21
C LEU A 92 3.11 22.62 -9.06
N THR A 93 2.62 22.43 -7.84
CA THR A 93 3.35 22.88 -6.65
C THR A 93 4.60 22.05 -6.42
N GLN A 94 4.61 20.76 -6.81
CA GLN A 94 5.82 19.95 -6.83
C GLN A 94 6.84 20.45 -7.88
N ALA A 95 6.38 20.84 -9.09
CA ALA A 95 7.23 21.46 -10.08
C ALA A 95 7.82 22.78 -9.56
N ALA A 96 7.01 23.63 -8.90
CA ALA A 96 7.48 24.86 -8.28
C ALA A 96 8.56 24.60 -7.20
N LYS A 97 8.38 23.56 -6.39
CA LYS A 97 9.38 23.11 -5.39
C LYS A 97 10.71 22.73 -6.05
N LEU A 98 10.68 21.97 -7.16
CA LEU A 98 11.87 21.62 -7.92
C LEU A 98 12.54 22.85 -8.53
N HIS A 99 11.77 23.78 -9.10
CA HIS A 99 12.33 25.04 -9.62
C HIS A 99 13.02 25.84 -8.51
N LYS A 100 12.40 25.97 -7.33
CA LYS A 100 13.01 26.65 -6.17
C LYS A 100 14.31 25.98 -5.71
N SER A 101 14.46 24.67 -5.90
CA SER A 101 15.71 23.95 -5.61
C SER A 101 16.81 24.12 -6.68
N GLY A 102 16.54 24.92 -7.73
CA GLY A 102 17.50 25.24 -8.79
C GLY A 102 17.42 24.33 -10.01
N VAL A 103 16.35 23.53 -10.17
CA VAL A 103 16.09 22.78 -11.40
C VAL A 103 15.72 23.75 -12.51
N THR A 104 16.39 23.62 -13.66
CA THR A 104 16.18 24.48 -14.84
C THR A 104 15.41 23.78 -15.96
N HIS A 105 15.44 22.45 -16.00
CA HIS A 105 14.80 21.63 -17.02
C HIS A 105 13.90 20.57 -16.35
N LEU A 106 12.61 20.62 -16.66
CA LEU A 106 11.62 19.71 -16.12
C LEU A 106 11.16 18.69 -17.16
N HIS A 107 11.30 17.42 -16.85
CA HIS A 107 10.72 16.30 -17.60
C HIS A 107 9.55 15.71 -16.80
N MET A 108 8.32 15.97 -17.24
CA MET A 108 7.12 15.45 -16.60
C MET A 108 6.70 14.15 -17.27
N VAL A 109 6.49 13.08 -16.49
CA VAL A 109 6.04 11.78 -16.99
C VAL A 109 4.62 11.51 -16.53
N ALA A 110 3.74 11.15 -17.47
CA ALA A 110 2.34 10.84 -17.18
C ALA A 110 1.79 9.77 -18.14
N GLY A 111 0.62 9.20 -17.84
CA GLY A 111 -0.13 8.40 -18.79
C GLY A 111 -0.55 9.24 -20.00
N SER A 112 -0.71 8.60 -21.17
CA SER A 112 -1.06 9.28 -22.43
C SER A 112 -2.30 10.16 -22.33
N ASP A 113 -3.30 9.72 -21.57
CA ASP A 113 -4.56 10.42 -21.30
C ASP A 113 -4.38 11.81 -20.62
N ARG A 114 -3.27 11.99 -19.89
CA ARG A 114 -2.97 13.22 -19.13
C ARG A 114 -2.04 14.19 -19.85
N ILE A 115 -1.39 13.79 -20.94
CA ILE A 115 -0.38 14.59 -21.63
C ILE A 115 -0.92 15.95 -22.09
N PRO A 116 -2.10 16.05 -22.76
CA PRO A 116 -2.62 17.33 -23.22
C PRO A 116 -2.88 18.32 -22.06
N GLU A 117 -3.47 17.81 -20.98
CA GLU A 117 -3.76 18.58 -19.77
C GLU A 117 -2.46 19.13 -19.15
N TYR A 118 -1.48 18.25 -18.94
CA TYR A 118 -0.22 18.62 -18.29
C TYR A 118 0.59 19.62 -19.13
N LYS A 119 0.66 19.43 -20.46
CA LYS A 119 1.29 20.40 -21.36
C LYS A 119 0.64 21.78 -21.26
N LYS A 120 -0.70 21.83 -21.31
CA LYS A 120 -1.47 23.07 -21.22
C LYS A 120 -1.23 23.78 -19.88
N VAL A 121 -1.34 23.04 -18.78
CA VAL A 121 -1.25 23.62 -17.44
C VAL A 121 0.17 24.05 -17.11
N LEU A 122 1.18 23.21 -17.38
CA LEU A 122 2.58 23.55 -17.13
C LEU A 122 3.02 24.77 -17.95
N LYS A 123 2.60 24.88 -19.22
CA LYS A 123 2.87 26.04 -20.07
C LYS A 123 2.25 27.32 -19.51
N LYS A 124 1.00 27.22 -19.00
CA LYS A 124 0.27 28.38 -18.43
C LYS A 124 1.00 28.97 -17.23
N TYR A 125 1.61 28.16 -16.38
CA TYR A 125 2.24 28.60 -15.14
C TYR A 125 3.76 28.78 -15.24
N ASN A 126 4.34 28.59 -16.45
CA ASN A 126 5.77 28.82 -16.71
C ASN A 126 6.01 30.19 -17.31
N GLY A 127 6.93 30.96 -16.75
CA GLY A 127 7.33 32.27 -17.24
C GLY A 127 7.55 33.28 -16.15
N THR A 128 7.56 34.59 -16.57
CA THR A 128 7.77 35.72 -15.67
C THR A 128 6.52 36.61 -15.53
N HIS A 129 5.40 36.20 -16.12
CA HIS A 129 4.13 36.91 -16.03
C HIS A 129 3.49 36.80 -14.65
N GLU A 130 2.55 37.68 -14.36
CA GLU A 130 1.76 37.62 -13.13
C GLU A 130 1.00 36.29 -13.03
N GLY A 131 1.12 35.60 -11.88
CA GLY A 131 0.54 34.28 -11.64
C GLY A 131 1.41 33.10 -12.11
N ALA A 132 2.60 33.32 -12.67
CA ALA A 132 3.56 32.25 -12.93
C ALA A 132 4.06 31.64 -11.59
N LEU A 133 4.18 30.32 -11.56
CA LEU A 133 4.66 29.59 -10.38
C LEU A 133 6.14 29.20 -10.48
N PHE A 134 6.67 29.15 -11.68
CA PHE A 134 8.05 28.77 -11.97
C PHE A 134 8.48 29.34 -13.34
N ASN A 135 9.78 29.35 -13.57
CA ASN A 135 10.37 29.83 -14.86
C ASN A 135 11.48 28.86 -15.31
N PHE A 136 11.06 27.62 -15.66
CA PHE A 136 11.98 26.63 -16.22
C PHE A 136 12.46 27.09 -17.61
N LYS A 137 13.73 26.87 -17.93
CA LYS A 137 14.28 27.07 -19.30
C LYS A 137 13.57 26.16 -20.31
N LYS A 138 13.23 24.90 -19.88
CA LYS A 138 12.54 23.92 -20.72
C LYS A 138 11.64 23.03 -19.88
N ILE A 139 10.45 22.75 -20.42
CA ILE A 139 9.51 21.75 -19.87
C ILE A 139 9.15 20.78 -20.98
N GLU A 140 9.33 19.49 -20.73
CA GLU A 140 8.93 18.41 -21.62
C GLU A 140 7.96 17.49 -20.89
N VAL A 141 6.89 17.08 -21.57
CA VAL A 141 5.90 16.14 -21.04
C VAL A 141 5.94 14.87 -21.87
N HIS A 142 6.32 13.78 -21.22
CA HIS A 142 6.55 12.47 -21.82
C HIS A 142 5.42 11.51 -21.48
N SER A 143 4.98 10.75 -22.47
CA SER A 143 4.05 9.65 -22.24
C SER A 143 4.78 8.44 -21.65
N ALA A 144 4.19 7.84 -20.62
CA ALA A 144 4.62 6.54 -20.11
C ALA A 144 4.06 5.37 -20.96
N GLY A 145 3.37 5.66 -22.06
CA GLY A 145 2.66 4.68 -22.87
C GLY A 145 1.15 4.73 -22.64
N ASP A 146 0.42 4.05 -23.50
CA ASP A 146 -1.02 3.95 -23.39
C ASP A 146 -1.37 2.98 -22.25
N ARG A 147 -2.36 3.38 -21.45
CA ARG A 147 -3.06 2.42 -20.61
C ARG A 147 -4.01 1.66 -21.53
N ASP A 148 -3.75 0.40 -21.69
CA ASP A 148 -4.75 -0.50 -22.24
C ASP A 148 -5.54 -1.09 -21.06
N PRO A 149 -6.75 -0.58 -20.77
CA PRO A 149 -7.58 -1.10 -19.68
C PRO A 149 -8.11 -2.49 -19.99
N ASP A 150 -8.09 -2.90 -21.28
CA ASP A 150 -8.59 -4.18 -21.77
C ASP A 150 -7.46 -5.20 -21.99
N ALA A 151 -6.20 -4.81 -21.75
CA ALA A 151 -5.07 -5.74 -21.86
C ALA A 151 -5.23 -6.90 -20.88
N GLU A 152 -5.27 -8.11 -21.40
CA GLU A 152 -5.19 -9.33 -20.59
C GLU A 152 -3.79 -9.44 -19.94
N GLY A 153 -3.77 -9.75 -18.63
CA GLY A 153 -2.53 -9.98 -17.89
C GLY A 153 -2.09 -8.80 -17.02
N THR A 154 -0.79 -8.74 -16.76
CA THR A 154 -0.19 -7.81 -15.78
C THR A 154 -0.25 -6.34 -16.19
N THR A 155 -0.30 -6.05 -17.49
CA THR A 155 -0.37 -4.68 -18.04
C THR A 155 -1.74 -4.03 -17.86
N GLY A 156 -2.82 -4.82 -17.84
CA GLY A 156 -4.19 -4.34 -17.61
C GLY A 156 -4.55 -4.12 -16.13
N MET A 157 -3.69 -4.51 -15.19
CA MET A 157 -4.01 -4.47 -13.77
C MET A 157 -3.97 -3.03 -13.21
N SER A 158 -5.13 -2.40 -13.10
CA SER A 158 -5.29 -1.06 -12.55
C SER A 158 -5.52 -1.05 -11.03
N GLY A 159 -5.27 0.08 -10.38
CA GLY A 159 -5.57 0.24 -8.94
C GLY A 159 -7.06 0.05 -8.61
N SER A 160 -7.98 0.36 -9.52
CA SER A 160 -9.42 0.10 -9.35
C SER A 160 -9.75 -1.39 -9.39
N ILE A 161 -9.16 -2.15 -10.31
CA ILE A 161 -9.30 -3.61 -10.38
C ILE A 161 -8.75 -4.25 -9.10
N MET A 162 -7.56 -3.83 -8.65
CA MET A 162 -6.98 -4.32 -7.40
C MET A 162 -7.88 -4.07 -6.19
N ARG A 163 -8.46 -2.86 -6.08
CA ARG A 163 -9.44 -2.56 -5.01
C ARG A 163 -10.69 -3.42 -5.12
N ALA A 164 -11.19 -3.66 -6.33
CA ALA A 164 -12.35 -4.54 -6.54
C ALA A 164 -12.06 -5.99 -6.10
N HIS A 165 -10.88 -6.53 -6.43
CA HIS A 165 -10.48 -7.86 -5.96
C HIS A 165 -10.33 -7.91 -4.45
N ALA A 166 -9.72 -6.87 -3.83
CA ALA A 166 -9.62 -6.79 -2.38
C ALA A 166 -10.98 -6.69 -1.70
N ALA A 167 -11.92 -5.91 -2.26
CA ALA A 167 -13.28 -5.80 -1.74
C ALA A 167 -14.05 -7.13 -1.84
N ALA A 168 -13.85 -7.87 -2.92
CA ALA A 168 -14.52 -9.15 -3.17
C ALA A 168 -13.88 -10.36 -2.46
N GLY A 169 -12.85 -10.18 -1.63
CA GLY A 169 -12.18 -11.29 -0.96
C GLY A 169 -11.31 -12.16 -1.89
N LYS A 170 -10.99 -11.69 -3.10
CA LYS A 170 -10.30 -12.48 -4.13
C LYS A 170 -8.79 -12.28 -4.11
N PHE A 171 -8.12 -12.77 -3.07
CA PHE A 171 -6.67 -12.58 -2.92
C PHE A 171 -5.86 -13.15 -4.10
N LYS A 172 -6.20 -14.33 -4.64
CA LYS A 172 -5.49 -14.93 -5.78
C LYS A 172 -5.49 -14.00 -7.01
N GLU A 173 -6.62 -13.36 -7.30
CA GLU A 173 -6.74 -12.40 -8.41
C GLU A 173 -5.99 -11.09 -8.08
N PHE A 174 -6.10 -10.64 -6.84
CA PHE A 174 -5.35 -9.49 -6.34
C PHE A 174 -3.83 -9.69 -6.50
N ARG A 175 -3.31 -10.89 -6.17
CA ARG A 175 -1.89 -11.24 -6.26
C ARG A 175 -1.31 -11.08 -7.67
N LYS A 176 -2.11 -11.27 -8.71
CA LYS A 176 -1.68 -11.08 -10.11
C LYS A 176 -1.25 -9.64 -10.42
N GLY A 177 -1.78 -8.66 -9.68
CA GLY A 177 -1.41 -7.25 -9.82
C GLY A 177 -0.19 -6.83 -9.00
N VAL A 178 0.41 -7.75 -8.25
CA VAL A 178 1.61 -7.53 -7.44
C VAL A 178 2.83 -8.09 -8.18
N PRO A 179 3.93 -7.32 -8.32
CA PRO A 179 5.14 -7.81 -9.00
C PRO A 179 5.67 -9.11 -8.40
N GLY A 180 6.22 -9.98 -9.26
CA GLY A 180 6.70 -11.30 -8.85
C GLY A 180 7.82 -11.31 -7.80
N HIS A 181 8.63 -10.25 -7.77
CA HIS A 181 9.70 -10.11 -6.78
C HIS A 181 9.20 -9.68 -5.37
N VAL A 182 7.95 -9.27 -5.25
CA VAL A 182 7.32 -8.94 -3.96
C VAL A 182 6.81 -10.23 -3.34
N SER A 183 7.23 -10.53 -2.11
CA SER A 183 6.83 -11.74 -1.40
C SER A 183 5.32 -11.79 -1.14
N ASP A 184 4.79 -12.99 -0.98
CA ASP A 184 3.37 -13.18 -0.66
C ASP A 184 2.98 -12.53 0.67
N ALA A 185 3.84 -12.56 1.67
CA ALA A 185 3.63 -11.86 2.93
C ALA A 185 3.42 -10.34 2.72
N HIS A 186 4.21 -9.71 1.86
CA HIS A 186 4.03 -8.30 1.52
C HIS A 186 2.80 -8.03 0.65
N ALA A 187 2.44 -8.97 -0.23
CA ALA A 187 1.21 -8.88 -1.02
C ALA A 187 -0.03 -8.95 -0.11
N LYS A 188 -0.01 -9.85 0.87
CA LYS A 188 -1.06 -9.98 1.90
C LYS A 188 -1.15 -8.72 2.75
N GLU A 189 -0.02 -8.17 3.21
CA GLU A 189 0.00 -6.92 3.95
C GLU A 189 -0.68 -5.78 3.16
N LEU A 190 -0.37 -5.63 1.87
CA LEU A 190 -1.03 -4.64 1.01
C LEU A 190 -2.54 -4.90 0.88
N TYR A 191 -2.92 -6.17 0.73
CA TYR A 191 -4.32 -6.58 0.63
C TYR A 191 -5.11 -6.22 1.89
N HIS A 192 -4.57 -6.53 3.08
CA HIS A 192 -5.20 -6.18 4.36
C HIS A 192 -5.24 -4.68 4.59
N ASP A 193 -4.15 -3.95 4.30
CA ASP A 193 -4.11 -2.49 4.38
C ASP A 193 -5.21 -1.84 3.53
N LEU A 194 -5.46 -2.37 2.32
CA LEU A 194 -6.54 -1.90 1.44
C LEU A 194 -7.92 -2.19 2.02
N ARG A 195 -8.19 -3.44 2.46
CA ARG A 195 -9.47 -3.83 3.04
C ARG A 195 -9.79 -2.98 4.26
N LYS A 196 -8.81 -2.78 5.15
CA LYS A 196 -8.93 -1.91 6.32
C LYS A 196 -9.21 -0.46 5.92
N GLY A 197 -8.49 0.08 4.95
CA GLY A 197 -8.69 1.44 4.46
C GLY A 197 -10.03 1.65 3.74
N MET A 198 -10.62 0.60 3.17
CA MET A 198 -11.98 0.59 2.61
C MET A 198 -13.06 0.39 3.66
N ASN A 199 -12.72 0.30 4.95
CA ASN A 199 -13.63 -0.02 6.07
C ASN A 199 -14.37 -1.36 5.89
N LEU A 200 -13.76 -2.32 5.22
CA LEU A 200 -14.30 -3.67 5.09
C LEU A 200 -14.00 -4.45 6.37
N LYS A 201 -14.98 -5.23 6.82
CA LYS A 201 -14.77 -6.15 7.94
C LYS A 201 -13.72 -7.17 7.51
N GLU A 202 -12.76 -7.44 8.38
CA GLU A 202 -11.87 -8.58 8.20
C GLU A 202 -12.74 -9.85 8.27
N ASP A 203 -12.59 -10.70 7.26
CA ASP A 203 -13.24 -11.99 7.28
C ASP A 203 -12.43 -12.88 8.21
N ILE A 204 -12.94 -13.12 9.43
CA ILE A 204 -12.24 -13.89 10.45
C ILE A 204 -11.89 -15.29 9.90
N ASN A 205 -12.77 -15.85 9.06
CA ASN A 205 -12.55 -17.16 8.45
C ASN A 205 -11.37 -17.14 7.46
N GLU A 206 -11.22 -16.07 6.68
CA GLU A 206 -10.10 -15.92 5.73
C GLU A 206 -8.76 -15.84 6.47
N THR A 207 -8.69 -15.05 7.56
CA THR A 207 -7.51 -14.92 8.41
C THR A 207 -7.14 -16.24 9.08
N PHE A 208 -8.12 -16.99 9.58
CA PHE A 208 -7.90 -18.32 10.19
C PHE A 208 -7.48 -19.38 9.15
N THR A 209 -8.15 -19.44 8.00
CA THR A 209 -7.78 -20.38 6.92
C THR A 209 -6.38 -20.09 6.41
N GLU A 210 -5.95 -18.82 6.37
CA GLU A 210 -4.63 -18.39 5.92
C GLU A 210 -3.54 -18.77 6.95
N VAL A 211 -3.77 -18.53 8.23
CA VAL A 211 -2.86 -18.97 9.32
C VAL A 211 -2.72 -20.48 9.34
N LEU A 212 -3.78 -21.22 9.03
CA LEU A 212 -3.77 -22.68 8.99
C LEU A 212 -3.20 -23.26 7.70
N SER A 213 -3.29 -22.53 6.57
CA SER A 213 -2.71 -22.97 5.29
C SER A 213 -1.20 -22.74 5.19
N GLU A 214 -0.66 -21.79 5.96
CA GLU A 214 0.79 -21.64 6.08
C GLU A 214 1.33 -22.70 7.03
N GLY A 215 1.66 -23.87 6.47
CA GLY A 215 2.53 -24.84 7.11
C GLY A 215 1.89 -25.77 8.13
N VAL A 216 0.70 -26.28 7.91
CA VAL A 216 0.23 -27.50 8.63
C VAL A 216 1.25 -28.63 8.53
N HIS A 217 2.09 -28.59 7.48
CA HIS A 217 3.15 -29.57 7.22
C HIS A 217 4.57 -29.04 7.47
N ASP A 218 4.75 -27.81 7.97
CA ASP A 218 6.08 -27.33 8.33
C ASP A 218 6.58 -28.05 9.57
N GLN A 219 7.46 -28.99 9.37
CA GLN A 219 8.06 -29.77 10.46
C GLN A 219 8.85 -28.83 11.39
N GLY A 220 8.54 -28.91 12.69
CA GLY A 220 9.27 -28.20 13.73
C GLY A 220 8.74 -26.84 14.16
N ILE A 221 7.62 -26.36 13.60
CA ILE A 221 6.98 -25.13 14.06
C ILE A 221 5.84 -25.42 15.02
N PHE A 222 5.98 -24.95 16.27
CA PHE A 222 4.91 -25.02 17.27
C PHE A 222 3.87 -23.95 16.95
N LYS A 223 2.61 -24.34 16.74
CA LYS A 223 1.50 -23.43 16.45
C LYS A 223 0.51 -23.42 17.58
N ALA A 224 0.14 -22.23 18.05
CA ALA A 224 -0.92 -22.04 19.03
C ALA A 224 -1.90 -20.98 18.50
N VAL A 225 -3.19 -21.32 18.53
CA VAL A 225 -4.29 -20.41 18.18
C VAL A 225 -5.01 -20.04 19.47
N PHE A 226 -5.09 -18.74 19.77
CA PHE A 226 -5.78 -18.23 20.94
C PHE A 226 -7.12 -17.62 20.54
N LEU A 227 -8.21 -18.17 21.06
CA LEU A 227 -9.55 -17.62 20.89
C LEU A 227 -9.91 -16.77 22.11
N ALA A 228 -10.10 -15.46 21.91
CA ALA A 228 -10.49 -14.53 22.95
C ALA A 228 -11.94 -14.05 22.75
N GLY A 229 -12.70 -14.00 23.82
CA GLY A 229 -14.08 -13.52 23.82
C GLY A 229 -14.83 -13.94 25.07
N GLY A 230 -15.84 -13.16 25.49
CA GLY A 230 -16.70 -13.47 26.63
C GLY A 230 -17.60 -14.69 26.40
N PRO A 231 -18.38 -15.11 27.43
CA PRO A 231 -19.38 -16.14 27.28
C PRO A 231 -20.37 -15.85 26.16
N GLY A 232 -20.72 -16.84 25.33
CA GLY A 232 -21.65 -16.69 24.23
C GLY A 232 -21.09 -15.94 22.98
N SER A 233 -19.78 -15.64 22.91
CA SER A 233 -19.17 -14.94 21.78
C SER A 233 -18.95 -15.80 20.53
N GLY A 234 -19.38 -17.07 20.54
CA GLY A 234 -19.27 -17.96 19.39
C GLY A 234 -17.92 -18.65 19.23
N LYS A 235 -17.07 -18.67 20.27
CA LYS A 235 -15.77 -19.37 20.23
C LYS A 235 -15.90 -20.85 19.83
N ASP A 236 -16.90 -21.53 20.35
CA ASP A 236 -17.14 -22.98 20.04
C ASP A 236 -17.55 -23.18 18.58
N TYR A 237 -18.32 -22.23 18.01
CA TYR A 237 -18.66 -22.27 16.60
C TYR A 237 -17.42 -22.11 15.71
N VAL A 238 -16.49 -21.18 16.05
CA VAL A 238 -15.23 -21.00 15.32
C VAL A 238 -14.36 -22.24 15.47
N LEU A 239 -14.28 -22.81 16.67
CA LEU A 239 -13.49 -24.00 16.92
C LEU A 239 -13.96 -25.19 16.06
N SER A 240 -15.26 -25.51 16.10
CA SER A 240 -15.82 -26.65 15.37
C SER A 240 -15.84 -26.47 13.85
N ASN A 241 -16.03 -25.26 13.34
CA ASN A 241 -16.15 -25.02 11.90
C ASN A 241 -14.85 -24.65 11.19
N THR A 242 -13.82 -24.23 11.95
CA THR A 242 -12.58 -23.72 11.34
C THR A 242 -11.35 -24.53 11.72
N LEU A 243 -11.31 -25.07 12.94
CA LEU A 243 -10.13 -25.72 13.52
C LEU A 243 -10.27 -27.25 13.66
N GLU A 244 -11.47 -27.76 13.58
CA GLU A 244 -11.72 -29.22 13.68
C GLU A 244 -11.09 -29.94 12.48
N GLY A 245 -10.39 -31.03 12.76
CA GLY A 245 -9.70 -31.84 11.74
C GLY A 245 -8.29 -31.35 11.37
N GLN A 246 -7.80 -30.28 11.97
CA GLN A 246 -6.46 -29.73 11.71
C GLN A 246 -5.34 -30.32 12.59
N GLY A 247 -5.66 -31.33 13.40
CA GLY A 247 -4.70 -31.98 14.30
C GLY A 247 -4.26 -31.12 15.49
N LEU A 248 -4.97 -30.02 15.76
CA LEU A 248 -4.73 -29.16 16.92
C LEU A 248 -5.37 -29.78 18.19
N VAL A 249 -4.67 -29.65 19.31
CA VAL A 249 -5.19 -30.05 20.62
C VAL A 249 -5.92 -28.86 21.22
N GLU A 250 -7.22 -29.02 21.51
CA GLU A 250 -7.99 -27.99 22.20
C GLU A 250 -7.59 -27.92 23.68
N ILE A 251 -7.16 -26.74 24.12
CA ILE A 251 -6.97 -26.45 25.55
C ILE A 251 -8.03 -25.41 25.93
N ASN A 252 -9.08 -25.90 26.60
CA ASN A 252 -10.21 -25.09 27.02
C ASN A 252 -10.35 -25.18 28.56
N SER A 253 -10.10 -24.04 29.21
CA SER A 253 -10.16 -23.91 30.66
C SER A 253 -11.56 -24.23 31.21
N ASP A 254 -12.63 -23.87 30.46
CA ASP A 254 -13.99 -24.08 30.90
C ASP A 254 -14.34 -25.59 30.89
N LYS A 255 -13.93 -26.31 29.83
CA LYS A 255 -14.09 -27.78 29.78
C LYS A 255 -13.25 -28.48 30.85
N ALA A 256 -12.03 -28.00 31.13
CA ALA A 256 -11.20 -28.52 32.18
C ALA A 256 -11.85 -28.30 33.57
N LEU A 257 -12.43 -27.12 33.78
CA LEU A 257 -13.15 -26.77 34.99
C LEU A 257 -14.41 -27.66 35.16
N GLU A 258 -15.22 -27.80 34.12
CA GLU A 258 -16.40 -28.66 34.12
C GLU A 258 -16.05 -30.12 34.47
N PHE A 259 -14.98 -30.64 33.87
CA PHE A 259 -14.48 -31.99 34.19
C PHE A 259 -14.08 -32.16 35.66
N LEU A 260 -13.39 -31.16 36.22
CA LEU A 260 -13.00 -31.16 37.64
C LEU A 260 -14.19 -31.03 38.55
N MET A 261 -15.21 -30.28 38.19
CA MET A 261 -16.46 -30.13 38.94
C MET A 261 -17.24 -31.43 38.98
N ASP A 262 -17.40 -32.08 37.81
CA ASP A 262 -18.04 -33.40 37.71
C ASP A 262 -17.32 -34.44 38.61
N LYS A 263 -15.99 -34.47 38.57
CA LYS A 263 -15.18 -35.36 39.37
C LYS A 263 -15.32 -35.12 40.87
N LYS A 264 -15.59 -33.87 41.28
CA LYS A 264 -15.78 -33.47 42.68
C LYS A 264 -17.27 -33.49 43.09
N GLY A 265 -18.20 -33.81 42.19
CA GLY A 265 -19.64 -33.79 42.46
C GLY A 265 -20.21 -32.39 42.71
N LEU A 266 -19.61 -31.35 42.09
CA LEU A 266 -20.04 -29.96 42.23
C LEU A 266 -21.05 -29.62 41.13
N ASP A 267 -22.02 -28.77 41.46
CA ASP A 267 -23.01 -28.31 40.48
C ASP A 267 -22.39 -27.35 39.48
N LYS A 268 -22.55 -27.60 38.18
CA LYS A 268 -22.05 -26.75 37.08
C LYS A 268 -22.63 -25.33 37.05
N THR A 269 -23.82 -25.13 37.63
CA THR A 269 -24.45 -23.80 37.75
C THR A 269 -23.84 -22.96 38.86
N MET A 270 -22.97 -23.55 39.70
CA MET A 270 -22.24 -22.85 40.78
C MET A 270 -23.12 -21.90 41.60
N PRO A 271 -24.08 -22.41 42.37
CA PRO A 271 -24.81 -21.54 43.26
C PRO A 271 -23.88 -20.86 44.26
N ALA A 272 -24.24 -19.66 44.71
CA ALA A 272 -23.41 -18.82 45.58
C ALA A 272 -22.85 -19.52 46.81
N THR A 273 -23.57 -20.57 47.28
CA THR A 273 -23.17 -21.39 48.42
C THR A 273 -21.99 -22.33 48.19
N GLU A 274 -21.58 -22.54 46.93
CA GLU A 274 -20.45 -23.44 46.58
C GLU A 274 -19.22 -22.70 46.04
N LYS A 275 -19.28 -21.37 46.00
CA LYS A 275 -18.19 -20.53 45.46
C LYS A 275 -16.86 -20.75 46.21
N ASP A 276 -16.93 -20.88 47.52
CA ASP A 276 -15.72 -21.08 48.36
C ASP A 276 -15.05 -22.45 48.11
N LYS A 277 -15.78 -23.46 47.63
CA LYS A 277 -15.22 -24.78 47.29
C LYS A 277 -14.40 -24.76 46.00
N ARG A 278 -14.68 -23.84 45.10
CA ARG A 278 -13.97 -23.67 43.82
C ARG A 278 -12.57 -23.04 44.04
N ASP A 279 -12.51 -22.10 44.97
CA ASP A 279 -11.28 -21.30 45.18
C ASP A 279 -10.19 -22.12 45.95
N ILE A 280 -10.50 -23.32 46.38
CA ILE A 280 -9.58 -24.27 47.08
C ILE A 280 -9.04 -25.36 46.10
N SER A 281 -9.46 -25.39 44.85
CA SER A 281 -9.07 -26.38 43.84
C SER A 281 -8.15 -25.82 42.76
#